data_cb10473cb96c728185de47405f16c8a1
#
_entry.id   cb10473cb96c728185de47405f16c8a1
#
_cell.length_a   1.000
_cell.length_b   1.000
_cell.length_c   1.000
_cell.angle_alpha   90.00
_cell.angle_beta   90.00
_cell.angle_gamma   90.00
#
_symmetry.space_group_name_H-M   'P 1'
#
loop_
_entity.id
_entity.type
_entity.pdbx_description
1 polymer ?
#
loop_
_entity_poly.entity_id
_entity_poly.type
_entity_poly.pdbx_seq_one_letter_code
_entity_poly.pdbx_strand_id
1 'polypeptide(L)'
;MVKSIRAPAGEDERKDWLVRFDDSGRKISGVGTPPFEAPIYTQIFKARPDVQAIAHAHAPMCIVLSLADRTVAAVHMQSIPFEQSVPFYARPIHIKDDAEGADLARILGQGRAVIIKAHGLVTAGKSIDEACMTALYLEGDR
;
A
#
# COMPACT_ATOMS: atom_id res chain seq x y z
N MET A 1 -7.88 -12.39 -7.04
CA MET A 1 -6.57 -13.09 -7.01
C MET A 1 -5.50 -12.06 -6.72
N VAL A 2 -4.84 -12.16 -5.58
CA VAL A 2 -3.84 -11.19 -5.16
C VAL A 2 -2.46 -11.68 -5.60
N LYS A 3 -1.68 -10.79 -6.23
CA LYS A 3 -0.28 -11.03 -6.58
C LYS A 3 0.57 -10.14 -5.68
N SER A 4 1.48 -10.73 -4.93
CA SER A 4 2.50 -9.99 -4.19
C SER A 4 3.85 -10.17 -4.85
N ILE A 5 4.56 -9.08 -5.00
CA ILE A 5 5.96 -9.05 -5.46
C ILE A 5 6.78 -8.51 -4.30
N ARG A 6 7.67 -9.30 -3.75
CA ARG A 6 8.70 -8.83 -2.83
C ARG A 6 10.05 -9.00 -3.51
N ALA A 7 10.63 -7.91 -3.98
CA ALA A 7 12.00 -7.89 -4.49
C ALA A 7 12.99 -7.72 -3.33
N PRO A 8 14.01 -8.60 -3.18
CA PRO A 8 15.15 -8.31 -2.32
C PRO A 8 15.93 -7.14 -2.92
N ALA A 9 16.45 -6.26 -2.07
CA ALA A 9 17.28 -5.16 -2.51
C ALA A 9 18.54 -5.70 -3.23
N GLY A 10 18.72 -5.38 -4.51
CA GLY A 10 19.97 -5.59 -5.25
C GLY A 10 20.05 -6.85 -6.11
N GLU A 11 18.96 -7.60 -6.33
CA GLU A 11 18.97 -8.75 -7.23
C GLU A 11 18.01 -8.65 -8.41
N ASP A 12 18.42 -9.29 -9.49
CA ASP A 12 17.87 -9.35 -10.84
C ASP A 12 16.37 -9.67 -10.92
N GLU A 13 15.73 -9.21 -12.00
CA GLU A 13 14.29 -9.34 -12.34
C GLU A 13 13.83 -10.79 -12.48
N ARG A 14 13.72 -11.55 -11.40
CA ARG A 14 13.26 -12.93 -11.45
C ARG A 14 11.75 -13.05 -11.24
N LYS A 15 11.10 -13.72 -12.18
CA LYS A 15 9.70 -14.18 -12.08
C LYS A 15 9.46 -15.08 -10.86
N ASP A 16 10.51 -15.53 -10.20
CA ASP A 16 10.51 -16.46 -9.08
C ASP A 16 9.97 -15.86 -7.78
N TRP A 17 9.82 -14.52 -7.72
CA TRP A 17 9.29 -13.83 -6.53
C TRP A 17 7.78 -13.62 -6.54
N LEU A 18 7.11 -14.01 -7.63
CA LEU A 18 5.68 -13.92 -7.72
C LEU A 18 5.03 -15.01 -6.88
N VAL A 19 4.30 -14.59 -5.86
CA VAL A 19 3.48 -15.46 -5.04
C VAL A 19 2.01 -15.15 -5.30
N ARG A 20 1.24 -16.19 -5.61
CA ARG A 20 -0.22 -16.10 -5.71
C ARG A 20 -0.82 -16.60 -4.42
N PHE A 21 -1.74 -15.84 -3.86
CA PHE A 21 -2.51 -16.23 -2.69
C PHE A 21 -3.99 -15.87 -2.87
N ASP A 22 -4.87 -16.57 -2.11
CA ASP A 22 -6.31 -16.35 -2.14
C ASP A 22 -6.74 -15.18 -1.22
N ASP A 23 -8.05 -14.91 -1.18
CA ASP A 23 -8.63 -13.83 -0.39
C ASP A 23 -8.52 -14.03 1.13
N SER A 24 -8.08 -15.20 1.57
CA SER A 24 -7.74 -15.51 2.96
C SER A 24 -6.24 -15.43 3.25
N GLY A 25 -5.42 -15.00 2.27
CA GLY A 25 -3.98 -14.94 2.39
C GLY A 25 -3.26 -16.26 2.23
N ARG A 26 -3.96 -17.37 1.89
CA ARG A 26 -3.33 -18.70 1.71
C ARG A 26 -2.66 -18.78 0.35
N LYS A 27 -1.43 -19.30 0.34
CA LYS A 27 -0.67 -19.49 -0.90
C LYS A 27 -1.37 -20.46 -1.86
N ILE A 28 -1.49 -20.04 -3.11
CA ILE A 28 -1.99 -20.88 -4.22
C ILE A 28 -0.82 -21.39 -5.06
N SER A 29 0.15 -20.54 -5.41
CA SER A 29 1.29 -20.91 -6.25
C SER A 29 2.43 -19.91 -6.13
N GLY A 30 3.58 -20.24 -6.71
CA GLY A 30 4.80 -19.41 -6.71
C GLY A 30 5.84 -19.87 -5.70
N VAL A 31 7.05 -19.33 -5.80
CA VAL A 31 8.15 -19.61 -4.87
C VAL A 31 8.10 -18.62 -3.71
N GLY A 32 8.32 -19.06 -2.48
CA GLY A 32 8.25 -18.20 -1.29
C GLY A 32 6.90 -18.28 -0.57
N THR A 33 6.67 -17.32 0.31
CA THR A 33 5.47 -17.20 1.15
C THR A 33 4.71 -15.92 0.83
N PRO A 34 3.37 -15.90 1.02
CA PRO A 34 2.62 -14.66 1.00
C PRO A 34 3.21 -13.63 1.98
N PRO A 35 3.07 -12.33 1.73
CA PRO A 35 3.54 -11.32 2.66
C PRO A 35 2.83 -11.47 4.00
N PHE A 36 3.55 -11.23 5.09
CA PHE A 36 2.99 -11.22 6.43
C PHE A 36 1.78 -10.26 6.55
N GLU A 37 1.82 -9.18 5.81
CA GLU A 37 0.76 -8.16 5.76
C GLU A 37 -0.22 -8.38 4.59
N ALA A 38 -0.48 -9.65 4.22
CA ALA A 38 -1.49 -10.00 3.23
C ALA A 38 -2.86 -9.33 3.47
N PRO A 39 -3.33 -9.11 4.73
CA PRO A 39 -4.58 -8.40 4.99
C PRO A 39 -4.67 -6.98 4.42
N ILE A 40 -3.56 -6.26 4.25
CA ILE A 40 -3.57 -4.96 3.53
C ILE A 40 -4.22 -5.14 2.15
N TYR A 41 -3.77 -6.13 1.41
CA TYR A 41 -4.22 -6.35 0.03
C TYR A 41 -5.61 -6.97 -0.02
N THR A 42 -5.83 -8.04 0.72
CA THR A 42 -7.09 -8.80 0.67
C THR A 42 -8.28 -7.96 1.09
N GLN A 43 -8.14 -7.16 2.15
CA GLN A 43 -9.25 -6.36 2.66
C GLN A 43 -9.53 -5.12 1.78
N ILE A 44 -8.50 -4.48 1.21
CA ILE A 44 -8.71 -3.38 0.26
C ILE A 44 -9.39 -3.90 -1.01
N PHE A 45 -8.96 -5.03 -1.59
CA PHE A 45 -9.61 -5.61 -2.76
C PHE A 45 -11.06 -6.02 -2.48
N LYS A 46 -11.38 -6.50 -1.27
CA LYS A 46 -12.77 -6.80 -0.87
C LYS A 46 -13.63 -5.53 -0.79
N ALA A 47 -13.07 -4.45 -0.24
CA ALA A 47 -13.77 -3.19 -0.05
C ALA A 47 -13.89 -2.34 -1.32
N ARG A 48 -12.97 -2.53 -2.28
CA ARG A 48 -12.78 -1.69 -3.47
C ARG A 48 -12.69 -2.54 -4.74
N PRO A 49 -13.83 -2.93 -5.33
CA PRO A 49 -13.86 -3.70 -6.59
C PRO A 49 -13.25 -2.97 -7.79
N ASP A 50 -13.17 -1.64 -7.74
CA ASP A 50 -12.55 -0.78 -8.74
C ASP A 50 -11.00 -0.82 -8.71
N VAL A 51 -10.41 -1.22 -7.60
CA VAL A 51 -8.96 -1.33 -7.43
C VAL A 51 -8.45 -2.64 -8.05
N GLN A 52 -7.42 -2.51 -8.91
CA GLN A 52 -6.78 -3.65 -9.57
C GLN A 52 -5.32 -3.85 -9.14
N ALA A 53 -4.73 -2.85 -8.51
CA ALA A 53 -3.36 -2.90 -8.00
C ALA A 53 -3.22 -2.13 -6.69
N ILE A 54 -2.37 -2.65 -5.81
CA ILE A 54 -2.01 -2.03 -4.54
C ILE A 54 -0.49 -2.07 -4.42
N ALA A 55 0.11 -0.95 -4.04
CA ALA A 55 1.50 -0.90 -3.63
C ALA A 55 1.57 -0.56 -2.14
N HIS A 56 2.42 -1.28 -1.42
CA HIS A 56 2.78 -0.99 -0.03
C HIS A 56 4.29 -0.78 0.03
N ALA A 57 4.71 0.33 0.60
CA ALA A 57 6.11 0.72 0.68
C ALA A 57 6.44 1.42 2.01
N HIS A 58 7.65 1.19 2.50
CA HIS A 58 8.19 1.88 3.67
C HIS A 58 8.90 3.16 3.22
N ALA A 59 8.13 4.12 2.72
CA ALA A 59 8.59 5.38 2.16
C ALA A 59 9.14 6.31 3.27
N PRO A 60 10.45 6.64 3.28
CA PRO A 60 11.09 7.34 4.40
C PRO A 60 10.45 8.67 4.75
N MET A 61 10.09 9.49 3.74
CA MET A 61 9.50 10.81 4.00
C MET A 61 8.09 10.70 4.55
N CYS A 62 7.27 9.78 4.02
CA CYS A 62 5.95 9.50 4.57
C CYS A 62 6.04 9.02 6.03
N ILE A 63 7.04 8.18 6.37
CA ILE A 63 7.29 7.74 7.74
C ILE A 63 7.63 8.94 8.64
N VAL A 64 8.57 9.79 8.24
CA VAL A 64 8.98 10.98 9.02
C VAL A 64 7.81 11.92 9.26
N LEU A 65 7.02 12.23 8.23
CA LEU A 65 5.82 13.08 8.36
C LEU A 65 4.82 12.46 9.33
N SER A 66 4.62 11.15 9.25
CA SER A 66 3.70 10.41 10.11
C SER A 66 4.10 10.44 11.59
N LEU A 67 5.40 10.46 11.90
CA LEU A 67 5.91 10.59 13.27
C LEU A 67 5.61 11.98 13.86
N ALA A 68 5.53 12.99 13.01
CA ALA A 68 5.15 14.35 13.39
C ALA A 68 3.61 14.57 13.40
N ASP A 69 2.82 13.51 13.24
CA ASP A 69 1.36 13.56 13.05
C ASP A 69 0.94 14.51 11.91
N ARG A 70 1.74 14.52 10.84
CA ARG A 70 1.50 15.28 9.62
C ARG A 70 1.17 14.35 8.46
N THR A 71 0.42 14.85 7.51
CA THR A 71 0.13 14.17 6.25
C THR A 71 0.71 14.96 5.08
N VAL A 72 0.77 14.32 3.91
CA VAL A 72 1.20 14.96 2.68
C VAL A 72 0.15 15.98 2.25
N ALA A 73 0.59 17.18 1.94
CA ALA A 73 -0.22 18.23 1.34
C ALA A 73 0.14 18.40 -0.13
N ALA A 74 -0.84 18.69 -0.96
CA ALA A 74 -0.61 18.98 -2.39
C ALA A 74 0.10 20.32 -2.53
N VAL A 75 1.41 20.28 -2.82
CA VAL A 75 2.25 21.51 -2.94
C VAL A 75 2.74 21.77 -4.37
N HIS A 76 2.58 20.81 -5.28
CA HIS A 76 2.94 20.95 -6.70
C HIS A 76 2.02 20.13 -7.62
N MET A 77 2.20 20.21 -8.94
CA MET A 77 1.29 19.62 -9.93
C MET A 77 1.13 18.09 -9.78
N GLN A 78 2.18 17.38 -9.40
CA GLN A 78 2.14 15.92 -9.22
C GLN A 78 1.34 15.52 -7.98
N SER A 79 1.12 16.42 -7.03
CA SER A 79 0.31 16.19 -5.83
C SER A 79 -1.18 16.47 -6.01
N ILE A 80 -1.62 16.96 -7.16
CA ILE A 80 -3.06 17.17 -7.46
C ILE A 80 -3.94 15.95 -7.09
N PRO A 81 -3.51 14.68 -7.33
CA PRO A 81 -4.29 13.52 -6.89
C PRO A 81 -4.53 13.43 -5.39
N PHE A 82 -3.83 14.23 -4.58
CA PHE A 82 -3.88 14.27 -3.12
C PHE A 82 -4.41 15.60 -2.57
N GLU A 83 -5.06 16.43 -3.38
CA GLU A 83 -5.56 17.75 -2.98
C GLU A 83 -6.50 17.70 -1.75
N GLN A 84 -7.18 16.58 -1.53
CA GLN A 84 -8.08 16.35 -0.38
C GLN A 84 -7.35 15.80 0.85
N SER A 85 -6.04 15.89 0.92
CA SER A 85 -5.17 15.27 1.92
C SER A 85 -5.18 13.73 1.89
N VAL A 86 -4.05 13.12 2.22
CA VAL A 86 -3.92 11.67 2.32
C VAL A 86 -4.41 11.21 3.70
N PRO A 87 -5.37 10.30 3.79
CA PRO A 87 -5.81 9.78 5.08
C PRO A 87 -4.69 9.11 5.86
N PHE A 88 -4.84 9.10 7.17
CA PHE A 88 -3.80 8.69 8.10
C PHE A 88 -4.29 7.61 9.05
N TYR A 89 -3.63 6.45 9.03
CA TYR A 89 -3.85 5.37 9.98
C TYR A 89 -2.96 5.60 11.21
N ALA A 90 -3.55 6.06 12.32
CA ALA A 90 -2.80 6.56 13.49
C ALA A 90 -2.11 5.49 14.35
N ARG A 91 -2.33 4.20 14.08
CA ARG A 91 -1.73 3.10 14.85
C ARG A 91 -0.40 2.67 14.24
N PRO A 92 0.72 2.71 14.99
CA PRO A 92 2.04 2.29 14.50
C PRO A 92 2.19 0.76 14.60
N ILE A 93 1.44 0.04 13.76
CA ILE A 93 1.41 -1.43 13.77
C ILE A 93 1.65 -2.02 12.40
N HIS A 94 2.01 -3.29 12.35
CA HIS A 94 1.87 -4.12 11.17
C HIS A 94 0.41 -4.57 11.03
N ILE A 95 -0.10 -4.54 9.80
CA ILE A 95 -1.46 -4.98 9.49
C ILE A 95 -1.43 -6.50 9.25
N LYS A 96 -1.69 -7.28 10.26
CA LYS A 96 -1.48 -8.73 10.25
C LYS A 96 -2.75 -9.59 10.32
N ASP A 97 -3.89 -8.98 10.56
CA ASP A 97 -5.18 -9.67 10.60
C ASP A 97 -6.25 -8.93 9.78
N ASP A 98 -7.35 -9.63 9.52
CA ASP A 98 -8.45 -9.14 8.69
C ASP A 98 -9.16 -7.92 9.30
N ALA A 99 -9.22 -7.81 10.62
CA ALA A 99 -9.85 -6.67 11.29
C ALA A 99 -9.01 -5.39 11.09
N GLU A 100 -7.69 -5.49 11.26
CA GLU A 100 -6.77 -4.38 11.02
C GLU A 100 -6.76 -3.98 9.53
N GLY A 101 -6.79 -4.97 8.61
CA GLY A 101 -6.88 -4.74 7.17
C GLY A 101 -8.19 -4.05 6.76
N ALA A 102 -9.32 -4.48 7.34
CA ALA A 102 -10.62 -3.87 7.08
C ALA A 102 -10.69 -2.43 7.61
N ASP A 103 -10.08 -2.16 8.77
CA ASP A 103 -9.99 -0.81 9.33
C ASP A 103 -9.14 0.10 8.44
N LEU A 104 -8.00 -0.39 7.96
CA LEU A 104 -7.16 0.32 6.98
C LEU A 104 -7.93 0.61 5.69
N ALA A 105 -8.65 -0.36 5.15
CA ALA A 105 -9.46 -0.20 3.93
C ALA A 105 -10.58 0.84 4.13
N ARG A 106 -11.21 0.89 5.30
CA ARG A 106 -12.20 1.88 5.67
C ARG A 106 -11.59 3.30 5.71
N ILE A 107 -10.39 3.43 6.26
CA ILE A 107 -9.67 4.73 6.33
C ILE A 107 -9.23 5.18 4.93
N LEU A 108 -8.72 4.28 4.09
CA LEU A 108 -8.41 4.56 2.68
C LEU A 108 -9.66 5.08 1.95
N GLY A 109 -10.84 4.52 2.24
CA GLY A 109 -12.12 4.91 1.62
C GLY A 109 -12.04 4.85 0.10
N GLN A 110 -12.48 5.91 -0.57
CA GLN A 110 -12.40 6.06 -2.03
C GLN A 110 -11.08 6.72 -2.48
N GLY A 111 -10.17 6.97 -1.55
CA GLY A 111 -8.87 7.58 -1.82
C GLY A 111 -7.92 6.67 -2.61
N ARG A 112 -6.81 7.26 -3.05
CA ARG A 112 -5.74 6.57 -3.77
C ARG A 112 -4.60 6.13 -2.86
N ALA A 113 -4.55 6.66 -1.64
CA ALA A 113 -3.45 6.38 -0.71
C ALA A 113 -3.88 6.52 0.74
N VAL A 114 -3.16 5.86 1.63
CA VAL A 114 -3.23 6.01 3.09
C VAL A 114 -1.82 5.88 3.67
N ILE A 115 -1.48 6.71 4.64
CA ILE A 115 -0.22 6.64 5.38
C ILE A 115 -0.48 5.87 6.68
N ILE A 116 0.37 4.91 6.98
CA ILE A 116 0.36 4.17 8.26
C ILE A 116 1.46 4.77 9.15
N LYS A 117 1.09 5.21 10.36
CA LYS A 117 2.00 5.86 11.32
C LYS A 117 3.24 5.00 11.58
N ALA A 118 4.42 5.62 11.49
CA ALA A 118 5.72 5.00 11.75
C ALA A 118 6.00 3.73 10.94
N HIS A 119 5.27 3.49 9.84
CA HIS A 119 5.36 2.24 9.08
C HIS A 119 5.60 2.49 7.58
N GLY A 120 4.74 3.27 6.94
CA GLY A 120 4.86 3.52 5.50
C GLY A 120 3.57 4.00 4.86
N LEU A 121 3.40 3.69 3.58
CA LEU A 121 2.23 4.05 2.80
C LEU A 121 1.62 2.83 2.11
N VAL A 122 0.34 2.95 1.80
CA VAL A 122 -0.38 2.04 0.91
C VAL A 122 -1.06 2.87 -0.16
N THR A 123 -0.90 2.47 -1.43
CA THR A 123 -1.57 3.10 -2.56
C THR A 123 -2.41 2.11 -3.33
N ALA A 124 -3.51 2.59 -3.90
CA ALA A 124 -4.49 1.81 -4.64
C ALA A 124 -4.74 2.44 -6.02
N GLY A 125 -4.76 1.62 -7.05
CA GLY A 125 -4.93 2.07 -8.42
C GLY A 125 -5.64 1.04 -9.29
N LYS A 126 -6.04 1.47 -10.50
CA LYS A 126 -6.64 0.62 -11.54
C LYS A 126 -5.59 -0.19 -12.31
N SER A 127 -4.31 0.13 -12.13
CA SER A 127 -3.17 -0.57 -12.72
C SER A 127 -1.97 -0.53 -11.76
N ILE A 128 -0.99 -1.39 -12.04
CA ILE A 128 0.28 -1.41 -11.31
C ILE A 128 0.99 -0.05 -11.47
N ASP A 129 1.00 0.50 -12.68
CA ASP A 129 1.63 1.79 -12.97
C ASP A 129 0.99 2.90 -12.14
N GLU A 130 -0.36 2.95 -12.08
CA GLU A 130 -1.08 3.94 -11.28
C GLU A 130 -0.73 3.82 -9.78
N ALA A 131 -0.75 2.62 -9.22
CA ALA A 131 -0.42 2.40 -7.82
C ALA A 131 1.04 2.79 -7.50
N CYS A 132 2.00 2.37 -8.35
CA CYS A 132 3.41 2.68 -8.17
C CYS A 132 3.71 4.17 -8.34
N MET A 133 3.17 4.82 -9.39
CA MET A 133 3.37 6.25 -9.60
C MET A 133 2.76 7.09 -8.48
N THR A 134 1.61 6.68 -7.96
CA THR A 134 1.00 7.31 -6.79
C THR A 134 1.93 7.25 -5.57
N ALA A 135 2.57 6.11 -5.33
CA ALA A 135 3.53 5.95 -4.23
C ALA A 135 4.77 6.84 -4.42
N LEU A 136 5.30 6.90 -5.64
CA LEU A 136 6.47 7.74 -5.97
C LEU A 136 6.16 9.23 -5.81
N TYR A 137 4.99 9.68 -6.24
CA TYR A 137 4.58 11.07 -6.08
C TYR A 137 4.42 11.43 -4.60
N LEU A 138 3.82 10.56 -3.79
CA LEU A 138 3.70 10.79 -2.35
C LEU A 138 5.06 10.91 -1.65
N GLU A 139 6.02 10.06 -2.00
CA GLU A 139 7.36 10.09 -1.43
C GLU A 139 8.17 11.30 -1.94
N GLY A 140 7.92 11.72 -3.18
CA GLY A 140 8.58 12.87 -3.80
C GLY A 140 7.99 14.23 -3.40
N ASP A 141 6.81 14.26 -2.81
CA ASP A 141 6.07 15.47 -2.42
C ASP A 141 6.58 15.98 -1.06
N ARG A 142 7.69 16.73 -1.09
CA ARG A 142 8.47 17.20 0.07
C ARG A 142 8.23 18.69 0.34
#